data_ee530e35d66a3672b94c8c57eef0baa9
#
_entry.id   ee530e35d66a3672b94c8c57eef0baa9
#
_cell.length_a   1.000
_cell.length_b   1.000
_cell.length_c   1.000
_cell.angle_alpha   90.00
_cell.angle_beta   90.00
_cell.angle_gamma   90.00
#
_symmetry.space_group_name_H-M   'P 1'
#
loop_
_entity.id
_entity.type
_entity.pdbx_description
1 polymer ?
#
loop_
_entity_poly.entity_id
_entity_poly.type
_entity_poly.pdbx_seq_one_letter_code
_entity_poly.pdbx_strand_id
1 'polypeptide(L)'
;MTFLIGLTGSIGMGKSATAKLFAAEGCAVWDADAAVHRLYAAGGDAVAPMAEAFPGAIVNGVVSRAALKEIIGRDPAALRAIENIVHPLVALDRAEFIRTAAAEIIVLDIPLLFENGGEARVDATVCVSTDAATQRARVLGRGTMTEDQFTAILAKQMPDAEKRARADYVVITDTPEHAARQVRAILADIKKRIDHA
;
A
#
# COMPACT_ATOMS: atom_id res chain seq x y z
N MET A 1 -17.44 -8.70 14.30
CA MET A 1 -17.33 -8.15 12.93
C MET A 1 -15.94 -7.51 12.83
N THR A 2 -15.13 -7.77 11.81
CA THR A 2 -13.78 -7.21 11.71
C THR A 2 -13.85 -5.82 11.11
N PHE A 3 -13.19 -4.83 11.73
CA PHE A 3 -13.13 -3.45 11.23
C PHE A 3 -11.92 -3.27 10.31
N LEU A 4 -12.14 -2.74 9.11
CA LEU A 4 -11.10 -2.56 8.09
C LEU A 4 -10.67 -1.10 8.00
N ILE A 5 -9.38 -0.84 8.19
CA ILE A 5 -8.74 0.46 7.98
C ILE A 5 -7.95 0.44 6.68
N GLY A 6 -8.23 1.37 5.77
CA GLY A 6 -7.39 1.64 4.60
C GLY A 6 -6.29 2.65 4.96
N LEU A 7 -5.04 2.19 5.02
CA LEU A 7 -3.87 3.04 5.27
C LEU A 7 -3.25 3.48 3.94
N THR A 8 -3.16 4.78 3.73
CA THR A 8 -2.58 5.37 2.51
C THR A 8 -1.66 6.53 2.82
N GLY A 9 -0.97 7.01 1.81
CA GLY A 9 -0.04 8.13 1.88
C GLY A 9 0.92 8.10 0.72
N SER A 10 1.33 9.28 0.26
CA SER A 10 2.25 9.44 -0.85
C SER A 10 3.66 8.90 -0.50
N ILE A 11 4.47 8.68 -1.52
CA ILE A 11 5.86 8.24 -1.34
C ILE A 11 6.59 9.11 -0.30
N GLY A 12 7.32 8.49 0.62
CA GLY A 12 8.12 9.22 1.63
C GLY A 12 7.35 9.74 2.84
N MET A 13 6.01 9.63 2.88
CA MET A 13 5.17 10.14 3.98
C MET A 13 5.23 9.32 5.27
N GLY A 14 5.90 8.17 5.31
CA GLY A 14 6.07 7.37 6.52
C GLY A 14 5.05 6.24 6.71
N LYS A 15 4.34 5.83 5.65
CA LYS A 15 3.29 4.81 5.66
C LYS A 15 3.73 3.49 6.32
N SER A 16 4.85 2.91 5.90
CA SER A 16 5.35 1.64 6.47
C SER A 16 5.72 1.73 7.95
N ALA A 17 6.20 2.89 8.43
CA ALA A 17 6.45 3.11 9.85
C ALA A 17 5.12 3.17 10.63
N THR A 18 4.13 3.86 10.09
CA THR A 18 2.78 3.95 10.68
C THR A 18 2.08 2.60 10.70
N ALA A 19 2.22 1.79 9.64
CA ALA A 19 1.70 0.41 9.60
C ALA A 19 2.27 -0.44 10.76
N LYS A 20 3.57 -0.31 11.04
CA LYS A 20 4.21 -0.97 12.20
C LYS A 20 3.67 -0.47 13.54
N LEU A 21 3.30 0.80 13.66
CA LEU A 21 2.67 1.32 14.87
C LEU A 21 1.29 0.68 15.10
N PHE A 22 0.48 0.54 14.06
CA PHE A 22 -0.79 -0.18 14.15
C PHE A 22 -0.59 -1.65 14.54
N ALA A 23 0.41 -2.33 13.96
CA ALA A 23 0.75 -3.71 14.33
C ALA A 23 1.17 -3.84 15.80
N ALA A 24 1.96 -2.89 16.31
CA ALA A 24 2.39 -2.85 17.73
C ALA A 24 1.22 -2.66 18.69
N GLU A 25 0.13 -2.04 18.26
CA GLU A 25 -1.11 -1.85 19.03
C GLU A 25 -2.11 -3.04 18.85
N GLY A 26 -1.67 -4.14 18.21
CA GLY A 26 -2.46 -5.38 18.08
C GLY A 26 -3.32 -5.50 16.84
N CYS A 27 -3.21 -4.59 15.87
CA CYS A 27 -3.87 -4.73 14.58
C CYS A 27 -3.18 -5.78 13.70
N ALA A 28 -3.94 -6.54 12.91
CA ALA A 28 -3.37 -7.28 11.80
C ALA A 28 -3.11 -6.32 10.63
N VAL A 29 -1.96 -6.46 9.96
CA VAL A 29 -1.56 -5.57 8.86
C VAL A 29 -1.35 -6.39 7.60
N TRP A 30 -2.08 -6.05 6.55
CA TRP A 30 -1.88 -6.55 5.19
C TRP A 30 -1.22 -5.46 4.34
N ASP A 31 -0.15 -5.83 3.65
CA ASP A 31 0.64 -4.92 2.81
C ASP A 31 0.50 -5.33 1.34
N ALA A 32 0.02 -4.42 0.49
CA ALA A 32 -0.21 -4.66 -0.93
C ALA A 32 1.10 -4.97 -1.69
N ASP A 33 2.19 -4.27 -1.37
CA ASP A 33 3.49 -4.49 -2.01
C ASP A 33 4.09 -5.84 -1.62
N ALA A 34 3.91 -6.25 -0.35
CA ALA A 34 4.30 -7.57 0.14
C ALA A 34 3.45 -8.68 -0.49
N ALA A 35 2.15 -8.46 -0.72
CA ALA A 35 1.28 -9.38 -1.44
C ALA A 35 1.78 -9.62 -2.87
N VAL A 36 2.07 -8.56 -3.62
CA VAL A 36 2.66 -8.68 -4.98
C VAL A 36 4.00 -9.41 -4.92
N HIS A 37 4.81 -9.19 -3.88
CA HIS A 37 6.08 -9.90 -3.73
C HIS A 37 5.88 -11.41 -3.56
N ARG A 38 4.92 -11.84 -2.74
CA ARG A 38 4.55 -13.26 -2.58
C ARG A 38 4.06 -13.88 -3.89
N LEU A 39 3.17 -13.18 -4.59
CA LEU A 39 2.62 -13.65 -5.86
C LEU A 39 3.67 -13.82 -6.96
N TYR A 40 4.74 -13.02 -6.92
CA TYR A 40 5.83 -13.06 -7.90
C TYR A 40 6.95 -14.02 -7.54
N ALA A 41 7.01 -14.50 -6.30
CA ALA A 41 8.01 -15.44 -5.83
C ALA A 41 7.88 -16.81 -6.50
N ALA A 42 8.88 -17.67 -6.34
CA ALA A 42 8.83 -19.05 -6.85
C ALA A 42 7.61 -19.79 -6.29
N GLY A 43 6.79 -20.35 -7.19
CA GLY A 43 5.53 -20.99 -6.81
C GLY A 43 4.38 -20.04 -6.47
N GLY A 44 4.56 -18.73 -6.60
CA GLY A 44 3.48 -17.76 -6.40
C GLY A 44 2.46 -17.79 -7.54
N ASP A 45 1.21 -17.46 -7.22
CA ASP A 45 0.05 -17.64 -8.12
C ASP A 45 0.14 -16.77 -9.39
N ALA A 46 0.96 -15.72 -9.42
CA ALA A 46 1.16 -14.91 -10.62
C ALA A 46 2.17 -15.53 -11.60
N VAL A 47 2.99 -16.50 -11.18
CA VAL A 47 4.08 -17.03 -12.02
C VAL A 47 3.53 -17.74 -13.27
N ALA A 48 2.55 -18.62 -13.12
CA ALA A 48 1.99 -19.38 -14.24
C ALA A 48 1.27 -18.48 -15.28
N PRO A 49 0.31 -17.63 -14.90
CA PRO A 49 -0.36 -16.75 -15.88
C PRO A 49 0.58 -15.70 -16.47
N MET A 50 1.61 -15.27 -15.74
CA MET A 50 2.63 -14.38 -16.29
C MET A 50 3.57 -15.09 -17.26
N ALA A 51 3.91 -16.36 -17.01
CA ALA A 51 4.71 -17.17 -17.94
C ALA A 51 3.98 -17.40 -19.28
N GLU A 52 2.66 -17.56 -19.24
CA GLU A 52 1.83 -17.70 -20.42
C GLU A 52 1.75 -16.40 -21.24
N ALA A 53 1.45 -15.28 -20.58
CA ALA A 53 1.25 -14.00 -21.25
C ALA A 53 2.58 -13.29 -21.59
N PHE A 54 3.59 -13.41 -20.75
CA PHE A 54 4.88 -12.73 -20.80
C PHE A 54 6.03 -13.68 -20.45
N PRO A 55 6.38 -14.67 -21.31
CA PRO A 55 7.44 -15.64 -20.99
C PRO A 55 8.78 -14.97 -20.62
N GLY A 56 9.10 -13.85 -21.25
CA GLY A 56 10.30 -13.06 -20.97
C GLY A 56 10.32 -12.36 -19.60
N ALA A 57 9.20 -12.36 -18.89
CA ALA A 57 9.13 -11.82 -17.52
C ALA A 57 9.56 -12.82 -16.46
N ILE A 58 9.71 -14.12 -16.82
CA ILE A 58 10.07 -15.17 -15.86
C ILE A 58 11.59 -15.37 -15.89
N VAL A 59 12.22 -15.19 -14.73
CA VAL A 59 13.65 -15.38 -14.51
C VAL A 59 13.83 -16.29 -13.30
N ASN A 60 14.50 -17.43 -13.48
CA ASN A 60 14.72 -18.42 -12.41
C ASN A 60 13.44 -18.86 -11.68
N GLY A 61 12.32 -18.99 -12.40
CA GLY A 61 11.05 -19.42 -11.83
C GLY A 61 10.29 -18.36 -11.03
N VAL A 62 10.71 -17.10 -11.09
CA VAL A 62 10.02 -15.96 -10.45
C VAL A 62 9.64 -14.90 -11.47
N VAL A 63 8.63 -14.10 -11.18
CA VAL A 63 8.30 -12.92 -12.00
C VAL A 63 9.30 -11.79 -11.70
N SER A 64 10.10 -11.43 -12.70
CA SER A 64 11.11 -10.39 -12.60
C SER A 64 10.52 -9.00 -12.81
N ARG A 65 10.52 -8.16 -11.77
CA ARG A 65 10.09 -6.75 -11.89
C ARG A 65 10.95 -5.95 -12.89
N ALA A 66 12.24 -6.29 -13.00
CA ALA A 66 13.14 -5.65 -13.97
C ALA A 66 12.74 -6.01 -15.40
N ALA A 67 12.49 -7.28 -15.69
CA ALA A 67 12.02 -7.73 -16.99
C ALA A 67 10.64 -7.12 -17.34
N LEU A 68 9.71 -7.07 -16.38
CA LEU A 68 8.42 -6.39 -16.59
C LEU A 68 8.59 -4.90 -16.94
N LYS A 69 9.50 -4.21 -16.26
CA LYS A 69 9.81 -2.80 -16.57
C LYS A 69 10.32 -2.62 -17.99
N GLU A 70 11.16 -3.54 -18.48
CA GLU A 70 11.65 -3.52 -19.86
C GLU A 70 10.52 -3.80 -20.86
N ILE A 71 9.66 -4.78 -20.57
CA ILE A 71 8.49 -5.11 -21.42
C ILE A 71 7.57 -3.90 -21.54
N ILE A 72 7.19 -3.28 -20.41
CA ILE A 72 6.35 -2.07 -20.39
C ILE A 72 7.03 -0.90 -21.11
N GLY A 73 8.36 -0.77 -21.01
CA GLY A 73 9.13 0.26 -21.69
C GLY A 73 9.10 0.12 -23.23
N ARG A 74 9.00 -1.12 -23.74
CA ARG A 74 8.88 -1.42 -25.18
C ARG A 74 7.43 -1.37 -25.67
N ASP A 75 6.49 -1.80 -24.84
CA ASP A 75 5.06 -1.81 -25.12
C ASP A 75 4.27 -1.32 -23.90
N PRO A 76 3.89 -0.04 -23.87
CA PRO A 76 3.09 0.51 -22.76
C PRO A 76 1.72 -0.18 -22.57
N ALA A 77 1.17 -0.84 -23.62
CA ALA A 77 -0.10 -1.57 -23.49
C ALA A 77 0.04 -2.83 -22.63
N ALA A 78 1.27 -3.39 -22.51
CA ALA A 78 1.56 -4.52 -21.65
C ALA A 78 1.24 -4.24 -20.16
N LEU A 79 1.34 -2.99 -19.70
CA LEU A 79 1.00 -2.62 -18.33
C LEU A 79 -0.42 -3.06 -17.96
N ARG A 80 -1.39 -2.75 -18.82
CA ARG A 80 -2.80 -3.09 -18.59
C ARG A 80 -3.03 -4.61 -18.56
N ALA A 81 -2.33 -5.35 -19.41
CA ALA A 81 -2.41 -6.82 -19.42
C ALA A 81 -1.82 -7.43 -18.14
N ILE A 82 -0.68 -6.90 -17.67
CA ILE A 82 -0.05 -7.28 -16.41
C ILE A 82 -1.01 -6.98 -15.22
N GLU A 83 -1.59 -5.80 -15.18
CA GLU A 83 -2.56 -5.41 -14.14
C GLU A 83 -3.78 -6.32 -14.13
N ASN A 84 -4.31 -6.71 -15.28
CA ASN A 84 -5.46 -7.62 -15.41
C ASN A 84 -5.15 -9.02 -14.84
N ILE A 85 -3.89 -9.46 -14.87
CA ILE A 85 -3.45 -10.71 -14.26
C ILE A 85 -3.27 -10.53 -12.74
N VAL A 86 -2.60 -9.47 -12.32
CA VAL A 86 -2.13 -9.31 -10.94
C VAL A 86 -3.23 -8.81 -10.00
N HIS A 87 -4.09 -7.88 -10.42
CA HIS A 87 -5.10 -7.29 -9.54
C HIS A 87 -6.08 -8.31 -8.95
N PRO A 88 -6.63 -9.29 -9.71
CA PRO A 88 -7.47 -10.33 -9.13
C PRO A 88 -6.76 -11.17 -8.08
N LEU A 89 -5.48 -11.51 -8.32
CA LEU A 89 -4.69 -12.32 -7.39
C LEU A 89 -4.38 -11.56 -6.10
N VAL A 90 -4.06 -10.27 -6.18
CA VAL A 90 -3.91 -9.39 -5.01
C VAL A 90 -5.22 -9.27 -4.23
N ALA A 91 -6.36 -9.20 -4.92
CA ALA A 91 -7.66 -9.15 -4.27
C ALA A 91 -7.98 -10.46 -3.53
N LEU A 92 -7.62 -11.61 -4.08
CA LEU A 92 -7.76 -12.92 -3.42
C LEU A 92 -6.84 -13.04 -2.21
N ASP A 93 -5.55 -12.68 -2.32
CA ASP A 93 -4.60 -12.66 -1.20
C ASP A 93 -5.11 -11.78 -0.04
N ARG A 94 -5.65 -10.59 -0.35
CA ARG A 94 -6.26 -9.71 0.64
C ARG A 94 -7.50 -10.31 1.29
N ALA A 95 -8.40 -10.90 0.50
CA ALA A 95 -9.62 -11.51 1.01
C ALA A 95 -9.29 -12.69 1.94
N GLU A 96 -8.32 -13.52 1.58
CA GLU A 96 -7.85 -14.62 2.42
C GLU A 96 -7.21 -14.10 3.72
N PHE A 97 -6.41 -13.05 3.65
CA PHE A 97 -5.86 -12.43 4.85
C PHE A 97 -6.95 -11.90 5.78
N ILE A 98 -7.96 -11.19 5.26
CA ILE A 98 -9.09 -10.69 6.06
C ILE A 98 -9.87 -11.84 6.70
N ARG A 99 -10.06 -12.94 5.98
CA ARG A 99 -10.79 -14.12 6.45
C ARG A 99 -10.07 -14.85 7.58
N THR A 100 -8.74 -14.88 7.54
CA THR A 100 -7.91 -15.69 8.45
C THR A 100 -7.30 -14.92 9.61
N ALA A 101 -7.25 -13.60 9.52
CA ALA A 101 -6.68 -12.76 10.58
C ALA A 101 -7.55 -12.84 11.86
N ALA A 102 -6.89 -13.13 12.99
CA ALA A 102 -7.52 -13.22 14.31
C ALA A 102 -7.51 -11.88 15.05
N ALA A 103 -7.68 -10.75 14.33
CA ALA A 103 -7.68 -9.41 14.90
C ALA A 103 -9.03 -8.73 14.69
N GLU A 104 -9.46 -7.94 15.67
CA GLU A 104 -10.68 -7.14 15.59
C GLU A 104 -10.55 -6.01 14.57
N ILE A 105 -9.35 -5.44 14.43
CA ILE A 105 -9.03 -4.37 13.49
C ILE A 105 -7.93 -4.86 12.54
N ILE A 106 -8.20 -4.73 11.24
CA ILE A 106 -7.25 -5.03 10.16
C ILE A 106 -6.88 -3.74 9.45
N VAL A 107 -5.60 -3.51 9.27
CA VAL A 107 -5.06 -2.40 8.48
C VAL A 107 -4.63 -2.91 7.11
N LEU A 108 -5.21 -2.35 6.06
CA LEU A 108 -4.85 -2.62 4.67
C LEU A 108 -3.93 -1.49 4.19
N ASP A 109 -2.64 -1.79 4.08
CA ASP A 109 -1.62 -0.83 3.62
C ASP A 109 -1.64 -0.76 2.08
N ILE A 110 -2.31 0.27 1.54
CA ILE A 110 -2.57 0.46 0.11
C ILE A 110 -2.09 1.84 -0.34
N PRO A 111 -0.95 1.96 -1.06
CA PRO A 111 -0.40 3.25 -1.47
C PRO A 111 -1.34 4.12 -2.32
N LEU A 112 -2.06 3.51 -3.25
CA LEU A 112 -2.97 4.18 -4.20
C LEU A 112 -4.45 3.94 -3.85
N LEU A 113 -4.79 4.05 -2.57
CA LEU A 113 -6.14 3.75 -2.05
C LEU A 113 -7.21 4.61 -2.74
N PHE A 114 -7.04 5.91 -2.73
CA PHE A 114 -8.00 6.86 -3.28
C PHE A 114 -7.98 6.90 -4.81
N GLU A 115 -6.81 6.75 -5.42
CA GLU A 115 -6.65 6.72 -6.87
C GLU A 115 -7.41 5.56 -7.52
N ASN A 116 -7.54 4.46 -6.79
CA ASN A 116 -8.21 3.23 -7.27
C ASN A 116 -9.62 3.04 -6.68
N GLY A 117 -10.18 4.04 -5.99
CA GLY A 117 -11.50 3.94 -5.36
C GLY A 117 -11.57 2.87 -4.26
N GLY A 118 -10.43 2.55 -3.63
CA GLY A 118 -10.33 1.51 -2.62
C GLY A 118 -10.98 1.88 -1.29
N GLU A 119 -11.22 3.17 -1.05
CA GLU A 119 -11.89 3.69 0.15
C GLU A 119 -13.31 3.15 0.32
N ALA A 120 -13.99 2.82 -0.76
CA ALA A 120 -15.34 2.23 -0.71
C ALA A 120 -15.38 0.80 -0.15
N ARG A 121 -14.23 0.19 0.13
CA ARG A 121 -14.09 -1.21 0.58
C ARG A 121 -13.51 -1.33 1.99
N VAL A 122 -13.45 -0.23 2.72
CA VAL A 122 -12.94 -0.16 4.09
C VAL A 122 -13.90 0.62 4.97
N ASP A 123 -13.86 0.40 6.27
CA ASP A 123 -14.76 1.05 7.24
C ASP A 123 -14.24 2.43 7.66
N ALA A 124 -12.92 2.65 7.52
CA ALA A 124 -12.29 3.95 7.72
C ALA A 124 -10.99 4.07 6.93
N THR A 125 -10.62 5.30 6.62
CA THR A 125 -9.39 5.63 5.90
C THR A 125 -8.44 6.44 6.77
N VAL A 126 -7.15 6.10 6.73
CA VAL A 126 -6.06 6.83 7.42
C VAL A 126 -5.05 7.30 6.39
N CYS A 127 -4.87 8.60 6.26
CA CYS A 127 -3.85 9.21 5.42
C CYS A 127 -2.62 9.56 6.26
N VAL A 128 -1.46 9.07 5.84
CA VAL A 128 -0.16 9.40 6.46
C VAL A 128 0.45 10.58 5.73
N SER A 129 0.88 11.61 6.46
CA SER A 129 1.39 12.84 5.87
C SER A 129 2.59 13.40 6.66
N THR A 130 3.42 14.18 5.98
CA THR A 130 4.47 15.05 6.54
C THR A 130 4.65 16.24 5.62
N ASP A 131 5.45 17.22 6.03
CA ASP A 131 5.80 18.35 5.17
C ASP A 131 6.64 17.94 3.95
N ALA A 132 6.58 18.73 2.89
CA ALA A 132 7.23 18.43 1.62
C ALA A 132 8.77 18.34 1.73
N ALA A 133 9.39 19.11 2.61
CA ALA A 133 10.83 19.10 2.80
C ALA A 133 11.28 17.78 3.45
N THR A 134 10.57 17.36 4.49
CA THR A 134 10.80 16.06 5.16
C THR A 134 10.52 14.90 4.21
N GLN A 135 9.44 14.94 3.44
CA GLN A 135 9.12 13.95 2.43
C GLN A 135 10.27 13.77 1.44
N ARG A 136 10.70 14.87 0.83
CA ARG A 136 11.81 14.89 -0.13
C ARG A 136 13.11 14.36 0.49
N ALA A 137 13.47 14.84 1.66
CA ALA A 137 14.67 14.40 2.37
C ALA A 137 14.65 12.89 2.65
N ARG A 138 13.50 12.32 3.07
CA ARG A 138 13.34 10.88 3.32
C ARG A 138 13.49 10.05 2.05
N VAL A 139 12.95 10.51 0.92
CA VAL A 139 13.01 9.75 -0.34
C VAL A 139 14.42 9.76 -0.90
N LEU A 140 15.04 10.93 -1.02
CA LEU A 140 16.36 11.08 -1.61
C LEU A 140 17.47 10.52 -0.69
N GLY A 141 17.30 10.65 0.64
CA GLY A 141 18.24 10.11 1.61
C GLY A 141 18.37 8.58 1.60
N ARG A 142 17.42 7.85 1.01
CA ARG A 142 17.52 6.40 0.79
C ARG A 142 18.50 6.02 -0.33
N GLY A 143 18.87 6.96 -1.19
CA GLY A 143 19.79 6.72 -2.31
C GLY A 143 19.27 5.80 -3.41
N THR A 144 17.98 5.43 -3.38
CA THR A 144 17.38 4.49 -4.33
C THR A 144 16.68 5.17 -5.51
N MET A 145 16.61 6.50 -5.50
CA MET A 145 15.83 7.29 -6.44
C MET A 145 16.46 8.67 -6.68
N THR A 146 16.41 9.15 -7.92
CA THR A 146 16.82 10.51 -8.28
C THR A 146 15.68 11.50 -8.04
N GLU A 147 15.99 12.81 -8.03
CA GLU A 147 15.00 13.89 -7.94
C GLU A 147 13.96 13.81 -9.04
N ASP A 148 14.37 13.57 -10.29
CA ASP A 148 13.46 13.47 -11.44
C ASP A 148 12.51 12.29 -11.30
N GLN A 149 13.00 11.15 -10.80
CA GLN A 149 12.17 9.97 -10.54
C GLN A 149 11.15 10.25 -9.43
N PHE A 150 11.57 10.93 -8.36
CA PHE A 150 10.69 11.33 -7.27
C PHE A 150 9.58 12.24 -7.77
N THR A 151 9.93 13.29 -8.53
CA THR A 151 8.97 14.23 -9.12
C THR A 151 7.98 13.52 -10.05
N ALA A 152 8.47 12.61 -10.90
CA ALA A 152 7.63 11.84 -11.80
C ALA A 152 6.65 10.91 -11.07
N ILE A 153 7.04 10.36 -9.92
CA ILE A 153 6.15 9.54 -9.07
C ILE A 153 5.09 10.42 -8.41
N LEU A 154 5.49 11.55 -7.83
CA LEU A 154 4.54 12.49 -7.21
C LEU A 154 3.49 12.99 -8.19
N ALA A 155 3.87 13.28 -9.44
CA ALA A 155 2.96 13.73 -10.47
C ALA A 155 1.87 12.69 -10.85
N LYS A 156 2.11 11.41 -10.54
CA LYS A 156 1.14 10.31 -10.77
C LYS A 156 0.27 9.98 -9.57
N GLN A 157 0.60 10.50 -8.40
CA GLN A 157 -0.17 10.29 -7.18
C GLN A 157 -1.12 11.46 -6.93
N MET A 158 -2.26 11.17 -6.30
CA MET A 158 -3.14 12.22 -5.79
C MET A 158 -2.36 13.12 -4.83
N PRO A 159 -2.51 14.46 -4.93
CA PRO A 159 -1.85 15.41 -4.02
C PRO A 159 -2.14 15.10 -2.55
N ASP A 160 -1.13 15.26 -1.68
CA ASP A 160 -1.27 14.98 -0.24
C ASP A 160 -2.41 15.75 0.41
N ALA A 161 -2.59 17.04 0.06
CA ALA A 161 -3.68 17.85 0.58
C ALA A 161 -5.06 17.29 0.24
N GLU A 162 -5.22 16.72 -0.96
CA GLU A 162 -6.46 16.07 -1.38
C GLU A 162 -6.67 14.74 -0.66
N LYS A 163 -5.62 13.92 -0.51
CA LYS A 163 -5.70 12.68 0.28
C LYS A 163 -6.11 12.95 1.72
N ARG A 164 -5.52 13.96 2.35
CA ARG A 164 -5.87 14.37 3.73
C ARG A 164 -7.31 14.85 3.85
N ALA A 165 -7.79 15.59 2.86
CA ALA A 165 -9.17 16.08 2.86
C ALA A 165 -10.21 14.97 2.69
N ARG A 166 -9.85 13.88 2.02
CA ARG A 166 -10.74 12.71 1.80
C ARG A 166 -10.67 11.68 2.91
N ALA A 167 -9.59 11.64 3.68
CA ALA A 167 -9.38 10.64 4.72
C ALA A 167 -10.20 10.94 5.98
N ASP A 168 -10.72 9.89 6.63
CA ASP A 168 -11.39 10.00 7.93
C ASP A 168 -10.43 10.42 9.04
N TYR A 169 -9.17 9.96 8.95
CA TYR A 169 -8.10 10.29 9.90
C TYR A 169 -6.82 10.64 9.18
N VAL A 170 -6.03 11.51 9.81
CA VAL A 170 -4.69 11.88 9.33
C VAL A 170 -3.66 11.59 10.42
N VAL A 171 -2.55 10.94 10.05
CA VAL A 171 -1.38 10.75 10.91
C VAL A 171 -0.22 11.59 10.39
N ILE A 172 0.20 12.58 11.17
CA ILE A 172 1.38 13.40 10.88
C ILE A 172 2.62 12.67 11.41
N THR A 173 3.58 12.43 10.53
CA THR A 173 4.80 11.65 10.83
C THR A 173 6.04 12.55 10.99
N ASP A 174 5.89 13.67 11.67
CA ASP A 174 6.99 14.54 12.06
C ASP A 174 7.96 13.84 13.02
N THR A 175 7.43 13.19 14.07
CA THR A 175 8.19 12.36 14.99
C THR A 175 7.53 10.99 15.20
N PRO A 176 8.32 9.93 15.52
CA PRO A 176 7.76 8.61 15.82
C PRO A 176 6.77 8.63 17.00
N GLU A 177 7.08 9.39 18.04
CA GLU A 177 6.28 9.50 19.25
C GLU A 177 4.94 10.20 18.98
N HIS A 178 4.94 11.23 18.13
CA HIS A 178 3.72 11.92 17.73
C HIS A 178 2.84 11.01 16.88
N ALA A 179 3.41 10.34 15.89
CA ALA A 179 2.68 9.37 15.08
C ALA A 179 2.06 8.25 15.94
N ALA A 180 2.80 7.71 16.91
CA ALA A 180 2.31 6.67 17.82
C ALA A 180 1.14 7.16 18.69
N ARG A 181 1.18 8.40 19.21
CA ARG A 181 0.05 8.98 19.96
C ARG A 181 -1.20 9.11 19.09
N GLN A 182 -1.05 9.56 17.85
CA GLN A 182 -2.16 9.70 16.90
C GLN A 182 -2.77 8.33 16.55
N VAL A 183 -1.94 7.31 16.28
CA VAL A 183 -2.41 5.94 16.04
C VAL A 183 -3.24 5.41 17.21
N ARG A 184 -2.78 5.58 18.46
CA ARG A 184 -3.55 5.16 19.64
C ARG A 184 -4.86 5.92 19.78
N ALA A 185 -4.87 7.22 19.49
CA ALA A 185 -6.11 8.02 19.53
C ALA A 185 -7.13 7.55 18.47
N ILE A 186 -6.67 7.27 17.25
CA ILE A 186 -7.50 6.71 16.17
C ILE A 186 -8.10 5.36 16.59
N LEU A 187 -7.27 4.45 17.13
CA LEU A 187 -7.75 3.15 17.59
C LEU A 187 -8.74 3.25 18.73
N ALA A 188 -8.54 4.18 19.66
CA ALA A 188 -9.50 4.41 20.75
C ALA A 188 -10.86 4.94 20.23
N ASP A 189 -10.86 5.77 19.18
CA ASP A 189 -12.08 6.23 18.53
C ASP A 189 -12.78 5.12 17.76
N ILE A 190 -12.04 4.32 16.99
CA ILE A 190 -12.57 3.19 16.23
C ILE A 190 -13.18 2.14 17.16
N LYS A 191 -12.55 1.82 18.29
CA LYS A 191 -13.11 0.86 19.27
C LYS A 191 -14.45 1.33 19.82
N LYS A 192 -14.60 2.62 20.13
CA LYS A 192 -15.90 3.17 20.52
C LYS A 192 -16.96 3.02 19.42
N ARG A 193 -16.58 3.18 18.15
CA ARG A 193 -17.52 2.97 17.02
C ARG A 193 -17.94 1.51 16.89
N ILE A 194 -17.03 0.56 17.12
CA ILE A 194 -17.32 -0.88 17.11
C ILE A 194 -18.27 -1.25 18.25
N ASP A 195 -18.02 -0.73 19.45
CA ASP A 195 -18.83 -1.02 20.65
C ASP A 195 -20.28 -0.47 20.56
N HIS A 196 -20.52 0.49 19.66
CA HIS A 196 -21.82 1.13 19.46
C HIS A 196 -22.56 0.71 18.17
N ALA A 197 -21.97 -0.19 17.36
CA ALA A 197 -22.53 -0.70 16.11
C ALA A 197 -23.25 -2.03 16.30
#